data_ed6774d82b6dcd337f5aefa5021216b6
#
_entry.id   ed6774d82b6dcd337f5aefa5021216b6
#
_cell.length_a   1.000
_cell.length_b   1.000
_cell.length_c   1.000
_cell.angle_alpha   90.00
_cell.angle_beta   90.00
_cell.angle_gamma   90.00
#
_symmetry.space_group_name_H-M   'P 1'
#
loop_
_entity.id
_entity.type
_entity.pdbx_description
1 polymer ?
#
loop_
_entity_poly.entity_id
_entity_poly.type
_entity_poly.pdbx_seq_one_letter_code
_entity_poly.pdbx_strand_id
1 'polypeptide(L)'
;MPSFLLLGFFACSLVAGLLLAKSSEEEAGASEARALRVLVLLPQDDAYLFSLGRVRPAIEYAVRGVEANGSLLPAGYRLRVSYEDSECGNGALFRLVDMVAVRRQWPDVLLGPVCEYAAAPVARLAAHWGLPMLSAGTLAAAFDAKAGEYSHLTRVAAGYSQLGRALVALARQQQWGRASLVYQEDKERRDCFFAAEGVHAAFRDAALHTDDFAFDPRAKYVEDVVRAVQGGERVVIMCASSDAIRNIMLAAHRQGMTNGDYAFFNIELFNSSSYGNGSWKRGDKYDLEAKQAYSSLQTVTLLRTVKPEFEKFAMEVKSSAQKQGINDDDDYVNMFVEGFHDAIILYVLALREVLKNGFTKKDGEKIVHQTWNRTYEGIAGPVSIDANGDRYGDFSVIAMTDPETGTQQVIGNYYGKQGRLEMLPNANYFWEPKLRIDDNRGTEHPSNTPCKSCGLGESAVTGIVVGALLGAGLLMAFYFFRKKYKITIERRSQLEEYNIGKHQQLREDSIRSHFSAA
;
A
#
# COMPACT_ATOMS: atom_id res chain seq x y z
N MET A 1 -81.06 10.69 7.99
CA MET A 1 -79.86 11.29 7.37
C MET A 1 -78.63 11.32 8.28
N PRO A 2 -78.19 10.22 8.91
CA PRO A 2 -76.87 10.17 9.58
C PRO A 2 -75.82 9.34 8.84
N SER A 3 -76.17 8.53 7.81
CA SER A 3 -75.20 7.59 7.21
C SER A 3 -74.21 8.22 6.20
N PHE A 4 -74.50 9.39 5.66
CA PHE A 4 -73.59 10.07 4.67
C PHE A 4 -72.44 10.82 5.33
N LEU A 5 -72.59 11.28 6.56
CA LEU A 5 -71.54 11.98 7.33
C LEU A 5 -70.43 11.01 7.81
N LEU A 6 -70.74 9.75 8.14
CA LEU A 6 -69.75 8.76 8.52
C LEU A 6 -68.85 8.31 7.35
N LEU A 7 -69.39 8.15 6.12
CA LEU A 7 -68.58 7.80 4.95
C LEU A 7 -67.62 8.93 4.57
N GLY A 8 -68.02 10.20 4.72
CA GLY A 8 -67.12 11.34 4.45
C GLY A 8 -65.93 11.43 5.40
N PHE A 9 -66.13 11.13 6.66
CA PHE A 9 -65.04 11.08 7.66
C PHE A 9 -64.07 9.94 7.42
N PHE A 10 -64.55 8.76 7.07
CA PHE A 10 -63.68 7.61 6.74
C PHE A 10 -62.88 7.85 5.43
N ALA A 11 -63.48 8.43 4.41
CA ALA A 11 -62.79 8.78 3.15
C ALA A 11 -61.74 9.86 3.40
N CYS A 12 -62.03 10.89 4.19
CA CYS A 12 -61.07 11.95 4.50
C CYS A 12 -59.89 11.44 5.36
N SER A 13 -60.15 10.53 6.32
CA SER A 13 -59.10 9.89 7.12
C SER A 13 -58.20 8.96 6.27
N LEU A 14 -58.76 8.23 5.31
CA LEU A 14 -58.00 7.37 4.41
C LEU A 14 -57.11 8.17 3.45
N VAL A 15 -57.64 9.29 2.89
CA VAL A 15 -56.89 10.19 2.02
C VAL A 15 -55.80 10.91 2.81
N ALA A 16 -56.06 11.39 4.03
CA ALA A 16 -55.07 11.98 4.90
C ALA A 16 -53.99 10.98 5.33
N GLY A 17 -54.35 9.71 5.62
CA GLY A 17 -53.41 8.62 5.90
C GLY A 17 -52.51 8.28 4.69
N LEU A 18 -53.07 8.24 3.47
CA LEU A 18 -52.35 8.01 2.23
C LEU A 18 -51.41 9.20 1.89
N LEU A 19 -51.83 10.43 2.13
CA LEU A 19 -50.98 11.62 1.93
C LEU A 19 -49.84 11.69 2.93
N LEU A 20 -50.09 11.34 4.22
CA LEU A 20 -49.04 11.23 5.24
C LEU A 20 -48.08 10.08 4.99
N ALA A 21 -48.56 8.92 4.50
CA ALA A 21 -47.71 7.82 4.12
C ALA A 21 -46.82 8.18 2.90
N LYS A 22 -47.41 8.86 1.89
CA LYS A 22 -46.68 9.31 0.72
C LYS A 22 -45.65 10.40 1.03
N SER A 23 -45.95 11.33 1.94
CA SER A 23 -44.99 12.35 2.40
C SER A 23 -43.88 11.71 3.25
N SER A 24 -44.18 10.71 4.07
CA SER A 24 -43.14 9.99 4.84
C SER A 24 -42.24 9.11 3.94
N GLU A 25 -42.78 8.53 2.86
CA GLU A 25 -41.98 7.81 1.85
C GLU A 25 -41.12 8.77 1.01
N GLU A 26 -41.63 9.94 0.63
CA GLU A 26 -40.85 10.98 -0.07
C GLU A 26 -39.77 11.58 0.83
N GLU A 27 -40.04 11.84 2.12
CA GLU A 27 -39.04 12.30 3.08
C GLU A 27 -37.99 11.21 3.38
N ALA A 28 -38.39 9.96 3.51
CA ALA A 28 -37.48 8.84 3.68
C ALA A 28 -36.61 8.65 2.43
N GLY A 29 -37.18 8.73 1.24
CA GLY A 29 -36.46 8.69 -0.04
C GLY A 29 -35.49 9.86 -0.21
N ALA A 30 -35.90 11.08 0.17
CA ALA A 30 -35.03 12.26 0.13
C ALA A 30 -33.88 12.17 1.15
N SER A 31 -34.14 11.63 2.35
CA SER A 31 -33.12 11.37 3.37
C SER A 31 -32.11 10.32 2.91
N GLU A 32 -32.57 9.25 2.26
CA GLU A 32 -31.69 8.21 1.71
C GLU A 32 -30.87 8.70 0.50
N ALA A 33 -31.43 9.56 -0.32
CA ALA A 33 -30.73 10.18 -1.46
C ALA A 33 -29.55 11.08 -1.02
N ARG A 34 -29.63 11.66 0.19
CA ARG A 34 -28.59 12.52 0.79
C ARG A 34 -27.65 11.77 1.73
N ALA A 35 -27.85 10.49 1.98
CA ALA A 35 -26.89 9.69 2.74
C ALA A 35 -25.64 9.43 1.89
N LEU A 36 -24.46 9.71 2.47
CA LEU A 36 -23.14 9.39 1.90
C LEU A 36 -22.65 8.09 2.51
N ARG A 37 -22.64 7.03 1.72
CA ARG A 37 -22.27 5.69 2.16
C ARG A 37 -20.76 5.52 2.05
N VAL A 38 -20.08 5.48 3.18
CA VAL A 38 -18.64 5.23 3.31
C VAL A 38 -18.44 3.77 3.67
N LEU A 39 -17.70 3.02 2.86
CA LEU A 39 -17.29 1.65 3.18
C LEU A 39 -15.83 1.66 3.58
N VAL A 40 -15.54 1.18 4.79
CA VAL A 40 -14.20 1.02 5.34
C VAL A 40 -13.80 -0.45 5.24
N LEU A 41 -12.69 -0.72 4.56
CA LEU A 41 -12.12 -2.05 4.37
C LEU A 41 -10.76 -2.13 5.07
N LEU A 42 -10.72 -2.63 6.30
CA LEU A 42 -9.51 -2.78 7.12
C LEU A 42 -9.54 -4.11 7.85
N PRO A 43 -8.37 -4.68 8.22
CA PRO A 43 -8.34 -5.92 8.97
C PRO A 43 -8.92 -5.74 10.38
N GLN A 44 -9.58 -6.78 10.87
CA GLN A 44 -10.09 -6.80 12.24
C GLN A 44 -9.00 -7.19 13.26
N ASP A 45 -7.96 -7.89 12.81
CA ASP A 45 -6.86 -8.32 13.66
C ASP A 45 -6.03 -7.11 14.16
N ASP A 46 -6.00 -6.92 15.48
CA ASP A 46 -5.32 -5.81 16.15
C ASP A 46 -3.78 -5.93 16.16
N ALA A 47 -3.22 -7.01 15.63
CA ALA A 47 -1.80 -7.10 15.32
C ALA A 47 -1.37 -6.09 14.24
N TYR A 48 -2.32 -5.62 13.42
CA TYR A 48 -2.07 -4.56 12.43
C TYR A 48 -2.21 -3.18 13.03
N LEU A 49 -1.25 -2.28 12.76
CA LEU A 49 -1.30 -0.87 13.18
C LEU A 49 -2.48 -0.08 12.60
N PHE A 50 -3.12 -0.63 11.58
CA PHE A 50 -4.26 -0.08 10.87
C PHE A 50 -5.52 -0.95 10.99
N SER A 51 -5.63 -1.72 12.07
CA SER A 51 -6.84 -2.52 12.34
C SER A 51 -8.09 -1.65 12.49
N LEU A 52 -9.24 -2.27 12.28
CA LEU A 52 -10.54 -1.62 12.50
C LEU A 52 -10.65 -1.05 13.93
N GLY A 53 -10.16 -1.78 14.93
CA GLY A 53 -10.18 -1.34 16.32
C GLY A 53 -9.38 -0.06 16.56
N ARG A 54 -8.24 0.10 15.86
CA ARG A 54 -7.37 1.28 15.98
C ARG A 54 -7.86 2.47 15.17
N VAL A 55 -8.33 2.25 13.94
CA VAL A 55 -8.66 3.31 12.99
C VAL A 55 -10.07 3.85 13.17
N ARG A 56 -11.03 2.99 13.52
CA ARG A 56 -12.45 3.37 13.67
C ARG A 56 -12.69 4.58 14.57
N PRO A 57 -12.06 4.73 15.75
CA PRO A 57 -12.24 5.91 16.58
C PRO A 57 -11.85 7.22 15.88
N ALA A 58 -10.82 7.21 15.06
CA ALA A 58 -10.36 8.37 14.29
C ALA A 58 -11.34 8.75 13.18
N ILE A 59 -11.87 7.76 12.45
CA ILE A 59 -12.92 7.98 11.45
C ILE A 59 -14.18 8.58 12.10
N GLU A 60 -14.62 8.00 13.22
CA GLU A 60 -15.79 8.51 13.96
C GLU A 60 -15.56 9.93 14.51
N TYR A 61 -14.34 10.26 14.93
CA TYR A 61 -13.97 11.61 15.33
C TYR A 61 -14.09 12.58 14.14
N ALA A 62 -13.55 12.24 12.98
CA ALA A 62 -13.64 13.04 11.76
C ALA A 62 -15.10 13.25 11.33
N VAL A 63 -15.92 12.19 11.35
CA VAL A 63 -17.35 12.26 10.99
C VAL A 63 -18.09 13.23 11.90
N ARG A 64 -17.90 13.12 13.23
CA ARG A 64 -18.51 14.06 14.19
C ARG A 64 -18.07 15.51 13.92
N GLY A 65 -16.79 15.73 13.66
CA GLY A 65 -16.24 17.05 13.33
C GLY A 65 -16.84 17.65 12.06
N VAL A 66 -16.97 16.85 11.02
CA VAL A 66 -17.56 17.24 9.73
C VAL A 66 -19.07 17.57 9.89
N GLU A 67 -19.82 16.73 10.62
CA GLU A 67 -21.26 16.93 10.82
C GLU A 67 -21.56 18.11 11.74
N ALA A 68 -20.71 18.38 12.72
CA ALA A 68 -20.81 19.56 13.58
C ALA A 68 -20.49 20.86 12.85
N ASN A 69 -19.66 20.80 11.80
CA ASN A 69 -19.28 21.95 11.00
C ASN A 69 -20.17 22.08 9.75
N GLY A 70 -21.28 22.78 9.87
CA GLY A 70 -22.24 22.97 8.78
C GLY A 70 -21.70 23.63 7.49
N SER A 71 -20.44 24.11 7.51
CA SER A 71 -19.78 24.65 6.31
C SER A 71 -19.05 23.59 5.46
N LEU A 72 -18.76 22.42 6.03
CA LEU A 72 -18.02 21.36 5.35
C LEU A 72 -18.94 20.48 4.49
N LEU A 73 -20.05 20.00 5.06
CA LEU A 73 -21.08 19.24 4.34
C LEU A 73 -22.22 20.14 3.87
N PRO A 74 -22.69 19.99 2.64
CA PRO A 74 -23.91 20.67 2.19
C PRO A 74 -25.12 20.25 3.05
N ALA A 75 -26.08 21.17 3.21
CA ALA A 75 -27.23 20.97 4.06
C ALA A 75 -28.01 19.69 3.69
N GLY A 76 -28.29 18.86 4.69
CA GLY A 76 -29.03 17.61 4.56
C GLY A 76 -28.20 16.38 4.21
N TYR A 77 -26.92 16.50 3.85
CA TYR A 77 -26.03 15.36 3.68
C TYR A 77 -25.56 14.84 5.04
N ARG A 78 -25.44 13.49 5.16
CA ARG A 78 -24.90 12.81 6.34
C ARG A 78 -24.02 11.65 5.93
N LEU A 79 -22.95 11.40 6.68
CA LEU A 79 -22.05 10.27 6.49
C LEU A 79 -22.62 9.02 7.17
N ARG A 80 -22.75 7.93 6.41
CA ARG A 80 -23.07 6.60 6.92
C ARG A 80 -21.89 5.69 6.69
N VAL A 81 -21.16 5.39 7.75
CA VAL A 81 -19.95 4.56 7.70
C VAL A 81 -20.29 3.11 8.02
N SER A 82 -19.87 2.21 7.15
CA SER A 82 -19.91 0.76 7.36
C SER A 82 -18.48 0.23 7.36
N TYR A 83 -18.25 -0.79 8.21
CA TYR A 83 -16.93 -1.38 8.42
C TYR A 83 -16.99 -2.86 8.07
N GLU A 84 -16.05 -3.32 7.24
CA GLU A 84 -15.92 -4.72 6.84
C GLU A 84 -14.46 -5.15 6.99
N ASP A 85 -14.26 -6.39 7.43
CA ASP A 85 -12.94 -6.99 7.60
C ASP A 85 -12.31 -7.29 6.23
N SER A 86 -11.13 -6.71 6.00
CA SER A 86 -10.36 -6.91 4.76
C SER A 86 -9.44 -8.13 4.81
N GLU A 87 -9.19 -8.71 5.99
CA GLU A 87 -8.28 -9.85 6.22
C GLU A 87 -6.84 -9.62 5.65
N CYS A 88 -6.49 -8.37 5.31
CA CYS A 88 -5.24 -8.00 4.61
C CYS A 88 -4.97 -8.82 3.32
N GLY A 89 -6.00 -9.37 2.71
CA GLY A 89 -5.94 -10.26 1.55
C GLY A 89 -7.17 -10.13 0.63
N ASN A 90 -7.52 -11.24 -0.04
CA ASN A 90 -8.66 -11.27 -0.97
C ASN A 90 -10.03 -11.03 -0.30
N GLY A 91 -10.11 -11.15 1.02
CA GLY A 91 -11.32 -10.86 1.80
C GLY A 91 -11.90 -9.49 1.49
N ALA A 92 -11.06 -8.47 1.35
CA ALA A 92 -11.48 -7.11 0.98
C ALA A 92 -12.28 -7.06 -0.32
N LEU A 93 -11.79 -7.73 -1.38
CA LEU A 93 -12.49 -7.81 -2.66
C LEU A 93 -13.84 -8.53 -2.52
N PHE A 94 -13.86 -9.66 -1.81
CA PHE A 94 -15.08 -10.44 -1.64
C PHE A 94 -16.13 -9.67 -0.84
N ARG A 95 -15.75 -8.95 0.22
CA ARG A 95 -16.67 -8.08 0.99
C ARG A 95 -17.26 -6.98 0.12
N LEU A 96 -16.44 -6.32 -0.71
CA LEU A 96 -16.91 -5.28 -1.62
C LEU A 96 -17.91 -5.85 -2.65
N VAL A 97 -17.58 -6.96 -3.29
CA VAL A 97 -18.46 -7.62 -4.27
C VAL A 97 -19.77 -8.09 -3.62
N ASP A 98 -19.69 -8.69 -2.43
CA ASP A 98 -20.86 -9.16 -1.68
C ASP A 98 -21.80 -8.00 -1.33
N MET A 99 -21.24 -6.88 -0.85
CA MET A 99 -22.00 -5.66 -0.55
C MET A 99 -22.74 -5.13 -1.78
N VAL A 100 -22.06 -5.03 -2.92
CA VAL A 100 -22.62 -4.46 -4.15
C VAL A 100 -23.55 -5.44 -4.86
N ALA A 101 -23.10 -6.67 -5.11
CA ALA A 101 -23.82 -7.64 -5.95
C ALA A 101 -24.93 -8.35 -5.20
N VAL A 102 -24.71 -8.73 -3.93
CA VAL A 102 -25.67 -9.51 -3.12
C VAL A 102 -26.57 -8.58 -2.32
N ARG A 103 -25.98 -7.72 -1.48
CA ARG A 103 -26.74 -6.81 -0.59
C ARG A 103 -27.34 -5.60 -1.32
N ARG A 104 -26.93 -5.33 -2.58
CA ARG A 104 -27.36 -4.18 -3.38
C ARG A 104 -27.09 -2.84 -2.73
N GLN A 105 -26.06 -2.76 -1.92
CA GLN A 105 -25.66 -1.56 -1.19
C GLN A 105 -24.40 -0.96 -1.82
N TRP A 106 -24.58 0.00 -2.73
CA TRP A 106 -23.47 0.70 -3.37
C TRP A 106 -22.87 1.75 -2.42
N PRO A 107 -21.58 1.70 -2.12
CA PRO A 107 -20.90 2.80 -1.44
C PRO A 107 -20.77 4.02 -2.36
N ASP A 108 -20.59 5.19 -1.78
CA ASP A 108 -20.24 6.42 -2.50
C ASP A 108 -18.74 6.68 -2.45
N VAL A 109 -18.01 6.05 -1.48
CA VAL A 109 -16.56 6.09 -1.34
C VAL A 109 -16.06 4.87 -0.59
N LEU A 110 -14.84 4.42 -0.92
CA LEU A 110 -14.08 3.40 -0.19
C LEU A 110 -12.98 4.05 0.64
N LEU A 111 -12.80 3.60 1.88
CA LEU A 111 -11.64 3.88 2.72
C LEU A 111 -10.83 2.60 2.94
N GLY A 112 -9.57 2.60 2.52
CA GLY A 112 -8.75 1.40 2.47
C GLY A 112 -9.07 0.53 1.23
N PRO A 113 -8.52 -0.70 1.15
CA PRO A 113 -7.60 -1.35 2.11
C PRO A 113 -6.24 -0.66 2.23
N VAL A 114 -5.48 -1.06 3.27
CA VAL A 114 -4.09 -0.62 3.49
C VAL A 114 -3.10 -1.57 2.81
N CYS A 115 -3.26 -2.88 3.06
CA CYS A 115 -2.35 -3.92 2.56
C CYS A 115 -2.32 -3.97 1.03
N GLU A 116 -1.14 -4.03 0.45
CA GLU A 116 -0.90 -3.98 -1.00
C GLU A 116 -1.68 -5.04 -1.78
N TYR A 117 -1.64 -6.30 -1.31
CA TYR A 117 -2.31 -7.43 -1.96
C TYR A 117 -3.84 -7.37 -1.86
N ALA A 118 -4.38 -6.80 -0.78
CA ALA A 118 -5.80 -6.54 -0.63
C ALA A 118 -6.25 -5.35 -1.49
N ALA A 119 -5.44 -4.30 -1.54
CA ALA A 119 -5.78 -3.05 -2.19
C ALA A 119 -5.73 -3.12 -3.71
N ALA A 120 -4.77 -3.86 -4.29
CA ALA A 120 -4.59 -3.91 -5.74
C ALA A 120 -5.86 -4.38 -6.50
N PRO A 121 -6.51 -5.50 -6.17
CA PRO A 121 -7.74 -5.91 -6.83
C PRO A 121 -8.93 -4.99 -6.51
N VAL A 122 -9.01 -4.46 -5.28
CA VAL A 122 -10.08 -3.52 -4.89
C VAL A 122 -9.98 -2.21 -5.66
N ALA A 123 -8.77 -1.64 -5.79
CA ALA A 123 -8.54 -0.39 -6.52
C ALA A 123 -8.83 -0.51 -8.01
N ARG A 124 -8.48 -1.66 -8.64
CA ARG A 124 -8.85 -1.94 -10.04
C ARG A 124 -10.37 -2.03 -10.23
N LEU A 125 -11.05 -2.69 -9.30
CA LEU A 125 -12.50 -2.80 -9.34
C LEU A 125 -13.17 -1.44 -9.08
N ALA A 126 -12.65 -0.66 -8.14
CA ALA A 126 -13.10 0.70 -7.87
C ALA A 126 -12.95 1.60 -9.09
N ALA A 127 -11.80 1.54 -9.79
CA ALA A 127 -11.58 2.25 -11.04
C ALA A 127 -12.58 1.85 -12.13
N HIS A 128 -12.86 0.54 -12.29
CA HIS A 128 -13.83 0.03 -13.24
C HIS A 128 -15.27 0.52 -12.95
N TRP A 129 -15.62 0.65 -11.67
CA TRP A 129 -16.95 1.10 -11.26
C TRP A 129 -17.09 2.63 -11.11
N GLY A 130 -16.01 3.38 -11.34
CA GLY A 130 -15.99 4.82 -11.13
C GLY A 130 -16.16 5.21 -9.66
N LEU A 131 -15.69 4.37 -8.73
CA LEU A 131 -15.86 4.52 -7.30
C LEU A 131 -14.60 5.14 -6.67
N PRO A 132 -14.68 6.29 -6.00
CA PRO A 132 -13.55 6.89 -5.28
C PRO A 132 -13.02 5.95 -4.20
N MET A 133 -11.71 5.79 -4.14
CA MET A 133 -11.01 5.04 -3.11
C MET A 133 -9.93 5.92 -2.49
N LEU A 134 -9.96 6.10 -1.18
CA LEU A 134 -8.92 6.79 -0.42
C LEU A 134 -8.25 5.80 0.54
N SER A 135 -6.93 5.74 0.55
CA SER A 135 -6.19 4.86 1.43
C SER A 135 -5.07 5.59 2.15
N ALA A 136 -4.93 5.32 3.46
CA ALA A 136 -3.75 5.69 4.23
C ALA A 136 -2.62 4.65 4.13
N GLY A 137 -2.77 3.65 3.27
CA GLY A 137 -1.79 2.62 2.92
C GLY A 137 -1.53 2.59 1.42
N THR A 138 -1.41 1.36 0.88
CA THR A 138 -1.08 1.17 -0.55
C THR A 138 0.23 1.87 -0.92
N LEU A 139 1.26 1.64 -0.08
CA LEU A 139 2.50 2.43 -0.11
C LEU A 139 3.44 2.02 -1.25
N ALA A 140 3.26 0.82 -1.83
CA ALA A 140 4.09 0.30 -2.91
C ALA A 140 4.12 1.21 -4.14
N ALA A 141 5.28 1.28 -4.82
CA ALA A 141 5.49 2.11 -6.01
C ALA A 141 4.56 1.74 -7.18
N ALA A 142 4.11 0.49 -7.26
CA ALA A 142 3.19 0.04 -8.31
C ALA A 142 1.87 0.85 -8.35
N PHE A 143 1.42 1.39 -7.21
CA PHE A 143 0.21 2.22 -7.14
C PHE A 143 0.39 3.64 -7.70
N ASP A 144 1.58 4.02 -8.13
CA ASP A 144 1.82 5.28 -8.85
C ASP A 144 1.19 5.26 -10.27
N ALA A 145 0.83 4.07 -10.80
CA ALA A 145 0.24 3.88 -12.13
C ALA A 145 -1.23 4.32 -12.20
N LYS A 146 -1.52 5.60 -11.99
CA LYS A 146 -2.88 6.17 -11.96
C LYS A 146 -3.53 6.29 -13.33
N ALA A 147 -2.77 6.43 -14.40
CA ALA A 147 -3.32 6.59 -15.74
C ALA A 147 -4.09 5.35 -16.27
N GLY A 148 -3.95 4.21 -15.60
CA GLY A 148 -4.58 2.94 -15.97
C GLY A 148 -5.35 2.32 -14.83
N GLU A 149 -4.71 1.38 -14.13
CA GLU A 149 -5.37 0.48 -13.19
C GLU A 149 -5.87 1.14 -11.90
N TYR A 150 -5.24 2.24 -11.47
CA TYR A 150 -5.48 2.87 -10.16
C TYR A 150 -6.04 4.30 -10.27
N SER A 151 -6.75 4.60 -11.35
CA SER A 151 -7.24 5.95 -11.68
C SER A 151 -8.21 6.56 -10.64
N HIS A 152 -8.80 5.75 -9.78
CA HIS A 152 -9.74 6.20 -8.74
C HIS A 152 -9.17 6.09 -7.32
N LEU A 153 -7.85 5.84 -7.20
CA LEU A 153 -7.14 5.76 -5.92
C LEU A 153 -6.45 7.09 -5.57
N THR A 154 -6.75 7.63 -4.40
CA THR A 154 -5.99 8.71 -3.76
C THR A 154 -5.31 8.17 -2.50
N ARG A 155 -3.98 8.36 -2.39
CA ARG A 155 -3.21 7.98 -1.19
C ARG A 155 -3.05 9.18 -0.27
N VAL A 156 -3.54 9.05 0.96
CA VAL A 156 -3.42 10.09 2.01
C VAL A 156 -2.23 9.84 2.94
N ALA A 157 -1.44 8.81 2.66
CA ALA A 157 -0.15 8.55 3.27
C ALA A 157 0.96 8.60 2.21
N ALA A 158 2.18 8.93 2.62
CA ALA A 158 3.33 8.99 1.73
C ALA A 158 3.75 7.58 1.29
N GLY A 159 3.69 7.30 -0.01
CA GLY A 159 4.14 6.03 -0.59
C GLY A 159 5.67 5.86 -0.56
N TYR A 160 6.13 4.63 -0.77
CA TYR A 160 7.57 4.31 -0.77
C TYR A 160 8.36 5.01 -1.88
N SER A 161 7.72 5.42 -2.98
CA SER A 161 8.34 6.28 -3.99
C SER A 161 8.73 7.65 -3.44
N GLN A 162 7.96 8.20 -2.48
CA GLN A 162 8.29 9.46 -1.80
C GLN A 162 9.49 9.26 -0.86
N LEU A 163 9.55 8.14 -0.13
CA LEU A 163 10.72 7.75 0.66
C LEU A 163 11.98 7.64 -0.23
N GLY A 164 11.84 6.98 -1.38
CA GLY A 164 12.94 6.87 -2.35
C GLY A 164 13.44 8.24 -2.81
N ARG A 165 12.54 9.20 -3.07
CA ARG A 165 12.93 10.58 -3.43
C ARG A 165 13.68 11.28 -2.30
N ALA A 166 13.29 11.08 -1.04
CA ALA A 166 14.00 11.63 0.12
C ALA A 166 15.42 11.05 0.22
N LEU A 167 15.60 9.75 0.04
CA LEU A 167 16.90 9.10 0.04
C LEU A 167 17.77 9.52 -1.16
N VAL A 168 17.18 9.73 -2.34
CA VAL A 168 17.87 10.31 -3.49
C VAL A 168 18.34 11.74 -3.21
N ALA A 169 17.52 12.56 -2.53
CA ALA A 169 17.94 13.92 -2.14
C ALA A 169 19.11 13.87 -1.17
N LEU A 170 19.08 12.94 -0.20
CA LEU A 170 20.19 12.69 0.73
C LEU A 170 21.46 12.23 -0.02
N ALA A 171 21.34 11.26 -0.92
CA ALA A 171 22.44 10.75 -1.72
C ALA A 171 23.10 11.86 -2.56
N ARG A 172 22.30 12.72 -3.20
CA ARG A 172 22.79 13.86 -3.99
C ARG A 172 23.49 14.90 -3.13
N GLN A 173 22.96 15.20 -1.95
CA GLN A 173 23.58 16.16 -1.03
C GLN A 173 24.92 15.65 -0.51
N GLN A 174 25.02 14.34 -0.30
CA GLN A 174 26.25 13.68 0.17
C GLN A 174 27.15 13.20 -0.98
N GLN A 175 26.74 13.42 -2.23
CA GLN A 175 27.48 13.03 -3.45
C GLN A 175 27.71 11.51 -3.56
N TRP A 176 26.73 10.69 -3.16
CA TRP A 176 26.78 9.24 -3.33
C TRP A 176 26.12 8.80 -4.66
N GLY A 177 26.83 7.99 -5.41
CA GLY A 177 26.32 7.43 -6.67
C GLY A 177 25.72 6.04 -6.52
N ARG A 178 26.05 5.32 -5.41
CA ARG A 178 25.74 3.90 -5.24
C ARG A 178 25.37 3.59 -3.80
N ALA A 179 24.50 2.59 -3.59
CA ALA A 179 24.10 2.12 -2.27
C ALA A 179 23.75 0.61 -2.29
N SER A 180 24.00 -0.09 -1.19
CA SER A 180 23.47 -1.43 -0.95
C SER A 180 22.13 -1.33 -0.22
N LEU A 181 21.08 -1.95 -0.78
CA LEU A 181 19.77 -2.08 -0.14
C LEU A 181 19.71 -3.44 0.56
N VAL A 182 19.59 -3.44 1.88
CA VAL A 182 19.52 -4.64 2.71
C VAL A 182 18.14 -4.71 3.35
N TYR A 183 17.35 -5.72 3.03
CA TYR A 183 15.99 -5.77 3.57
C TYR A 183 15.60 -7.15 4.06
N GLN A 184 14.80 -7.14 5.13
CA GLN A 184 14.17 -8.32 5.68
C GLN A 184 13.03 -8.76 4.76
N GLU A 185 13.10 -10.00 4.26
CA GLU A 185 12.01 -10.60 3.49
C GLU A 185 11.05 -11.31 4.44
N ASP A 186 9.85 -10.77 4.60
CA ASP A 186 8.72 -11.50 5.15
C ASP A 186 7.75 -11.87 4.01
N LYS A 187 7.29 -13.11 4.01
CA LYS A 187 6.49 -13.64 2.90
C LYS A 187 5.02 -13.24 2.97
N GLU A 188 4.59 -12.62 4.05
CA GLU A 188 3.19 -12.29 4.30
C GLU A 188 2.88 -10.84 3.94
N ARG A 189 3.58 -9.88 4.55
CA ARG A 189 3.32 -8.45 4.39
C ARG A 189 4.25 -7.81 3.38
N ARG A 190 5.50 -8.23 3.37
CA ARG A 190 6.56 -7.75 2.48
C ARG A 190 6.81 -6.24 2.54
N ASP A 191 6.56 -5.61 3.68
CA ASP A 191 6.68 -4.15 3.85
C ASP A 191 8.07 -3.65 3.47
N CYS A 192 9.13 -4.32 3.95
CA CYS A 192 10.51 -3.96 3.61
C CYS A 192 10.89 -4.24 2.15
N PHE A 193 10.32 -5.26 1.54
CA PHE A 193 10.48 -5.49 0.10
C PHE A 193 9.90 -4.32 -0.71
N PHE A 194 8.67 -3.90 -0.44
CA PHE A 194 8.05 -2.77 -1.14
C PHE A 194 8.75 -1.44 -0.87
N ALA A 195 9.28 -1.25 0.35
CA ALA A 195 10.10 -0.09 0.66
C ALA A 195 11.40 -0.08 -0.14
N ALA A 196 12.12 -1.22 -0.20
CA ALA A 196 13.32 -1.39 -1.00
C ALA A 196 13.05 -1.21 -2.50
N GLU A 197 11.95 -1.78 -3.03
CA GLU A 197 11.51 -1.59 -4.42
C GLU A 197 11.29 -0.11 -4.74
N GLY A 198 10.61 0.64 -3.87
CA GLY A 198 10.38 2.07 -4.04
C GLY A 198 11.68 2.89 -4.03
N VAL A 199 12.62 2.54 -3.16
CA VAL A 199 13.96 3.16 -3.12
C VAL A 199 14.75 2.82 -4.37
N HIS A 200 14.80 1.54 -4.78
CA HIS A 200 15.47 1.08 -6.00
C HIS A 200 14.95 1.82 -7.24
N ALA A 201 13.62 1.91 -7.39
CA ALA A 201 13.01 2.62 -8.50
C ALA A 201 13.41 4.11 -8.53
N ALA A 202 13.37 4.79 -7.39
CA ALA A 202 13.74 6.20 -7.29
C ALA A 202 15.23 6.44 -7.59
N PHE A 203 16.12 5.55 -7.13
CA PHE A 203 17.56 5.62 -7.43
C PHE A 203 17.81 5.42 -8.92
N ARG A 204 17.22 4.41 -9.53
CA ARG A 204 17.32 4.16 -10.97
C ARG A 204 16.84 5.37 -11.79
N ASP A 205 15.72 5.96 -11.44
CA ASP A 205 15.16 7.13 -12.14
C ASP A 205 16.02 8.38 -11.95
N ALA A 206 16.81 8.43 -10.87
CA ALA A 206 17.81 9.47 -10.61
C ALA A 206 19.19 9.19 -11.22
N ALA A 207 19.35 8.10 -11.96
CA ALA A 207 20.61 7.56 -12.50
C ALA A 207 21.64 7.22 -11.40
N LEU A 208 21.16 6.79 -10.23
CA LEU A 208 21.95 6.22 -9.14
C LEU A 208 21.81 4.69 -9.15
N HIS A 209 22.80 3.99 -8.57
CA HIS A 209 22.82 2.52 -8.57
C HIS A 209 22.50 1.96 -7.18
N THR A 210 21.79 0.81 -7.14
CA THR A 210 21.59 0.03 -5.94
C THR A 210 21.88 -1.44 -6.18
N ASP A 211 22.55 -2.08 -5.20
CA ASP A 211 22.70 -3.54 -5.10
C ASP A 211 21.76 -4.03 -3.99
N ASP A 212 20.90 -5.00 -4.31
CA ASP A 212 19.83 -5.44 -3.40
C ASP A 212 20.20 -6.77 -2.73
N PHE A 213 20.02 -6.85 -1.41
CA PHE A 213 20.24 -8.05 -0.61
C PHE A 213 19.06 -8.33 0.33
N ALA A 214 18.31 -9.39 0.04
CA ALA A 214 17.22 -9.86 0.88
C ALA A 214 17.70 -10.93 1.88
N PHE A 215 17.19 -10.91 3.11
CA PHE A 215 17.48 -11.94 4.11
C PHE A 215 16.22 -12.40 4.86
N ASP A 216 16.19 -13.68 5.24
CA ASP A 216 15.14 -14.24 6.11
C ASP A 216 15.56 -14.10 7.58
N PRO A 217 14.81 -13.39 8.43
CA PRO A 217 15.16 -13.18 9.85
C PRO A 217 15.14 -14.47 10.68
N ARG A 218 14.54 -15.54 10.17
CA ARG A 218 14.52 -16.87 10.82
C ARG A 218 15.75 -17.71 10.53
N ALA A 219 16.57 -17.32 9.55
CA ALA A 219 17.82 -17.96 9.21
C ALA A 219 19.01 -17.35 9.98
N LYS A 220 20.22 -17.90 9.81
CA LYS A 220 21.46 -17.27 10.28
C LYS A 220 21.88 -16.15 9.32
N TYR A 221 21.16 -15.04 9.37
CA TYR A 221 21.29 -13.94 8.41
C TYR A 221 22.42 -12.96 8.71
N VAL A 222 22.84 -12.84 9.98
CA VAL A 222 23.73 -11.74 10.42
C VAL A 222 25.09 -11.80 9.71
N GLU A 223 25.71 -12.97 9.66
CA GLU A 223 27.00 -13.18 9.00
C GLU A 223 26.88 -13.01 7.49
N ASP A 224 25.77 -13.45 6.90
CA ASP A 224 25.55 -13.33 5.45
C ASP A 224 25.30 -11.87 5.04
N VAL A 225 24.52 -11.13 5.83
CA VAL A 225 24.32 -9.68 5.64
C VAL A 225 25.63 -8.92 5.75
N VAL A 226 26.43 -9.14 6.81
CA VAL A 226 27.70 -8.45 7.01
C VAL A 226 28.67 -8.77 5.85
N ARG A 227 28.71 -10.02 5.38
CA ARG A 227 29.52 -10.42 4.22
C ARG A 227 29.05 -9.73 2.93
N ALA A 228 27.75 -9.66 2.71
CA ALA A 228 27.18 -8.97 1.55
C ALA A 228 27.52 -7.48 1.57
N VAL A 229 27.40 -6.82 2.74
CA VAL A 229 27.75 -5.41 2.91
C VAL A 229 29.26 -5.19 2.71
N GLN A 230 30.14 -6.08 3.19
CA GLN A 230 31.60 -5.98 2.98
C GLN A 230 32.00 -6.10 1.51
N GLY A 231 31.27 -6.91 0.75
CA GLY A 231 31.48 -7.10 -0.69
C GLY A 231 30.74 -6.10 -1.58
N GLY A 232 29.84 -5.30 -1.00
CA GLY A 232 28.97 -4.35 -1.70
C GLY A 232 29.41 -2.89 -1.56
N GLU A 233 28.44 -2.00 -1.59
CA GLU A 233 28.65 -0.57 -1.54
C GLU A 233 28.81 -0.09 -0.08
N ARG A 234 29.48 1.05 0.10
CA ARG A 234 29.75 1.59 1.45
C ARG A 234 28.56 2.34 2.05
N VAL A 235 27.60 2.76 1.26
CA VAL A 235 26.32 3.30 1.72
C VAL A 235 25.34 2.15 1.82
N VAL A 236 24.86 1.87 3.02
CA VAL A 236 24.00 0.72 3.33
C VAL A 236 22.65 1.26 3.81
N ILE A 237 21.60 1.01 3.04
CA ILE A 237 20.22 1.36 3.37
C ILE A 237 19.51 0.09 3.79
N MET A 238 19.04 0.06 5.02
CA MET A 238 18.44 -1.12 5.63
C MET A 238 16.95 -0.91 5.91
N CYS A 239 16.15 -1.95 5.69
CA CYS A 239 14.77 -2.04 6.18
C CYS A 239 14.56 -3.42 6.82
N ALA A 240 14.41 -3.45 8.15
CA ALA A 240 14.21 -4.68 8.91
C ALA A 240 13.59 -4.38 10.27
N SER A 241 13.22 -5.43 11.00
CA SER A 241 12.81 -5.30 12.40
C SER A 241 13.94 -4.69 13.25
N SER A 242 13.58 -3.96 14.29
CA SER A 242 14.54 -3.29 15.17
C SER A 242 15.55 -4.27 15.81
N ASP A 243 15.14 -5.54 16.02
CA ASP A 243 16.05 -6.58 16.51
C ASP A 243 17.08 -6.99 15.45
N ALA A 244 16.64 -7.13 14.20
CA ALA A 244 17.53 -7.45 13.09
C ALA A 244 18.52 -6.30 12.83
N ILE A 245 18.06 -5.06 12.82
CA ILE A 245 18.94 -3.88 12.70
C ILE A 245 19.99 -3.87 13.80
N ARG A 246 19.59 -4.07 15.07
CA ARG A 246 20.55 -4.09 16.19
C ARG A 246 21.59 -5.20 16.04
N ASN A 247 21.17 -6.40 15.66
CA ASN A 247 22.08 -7.53 15.47
C ASN A 247 23.07 -7.28 14.31
N ILE A 248 22.60 -6.71 13.20
CA ILE A 248 23.44 -6.35 12.06
C ILE A 248 24.45 -5.27 12.49
N MET A 249 24.02 -4.22 13.18
CA MET A 249 24.90 -3.14 13.63
C MET A 249 25.96 -3.60 14.62
N LEU A 250 25.61 -4.48 15.57
CA LEU A 250 26.58 -5.11 16.48
C LEU A 250 27.62 -5.94 15.71
N ALA A 251 27.19 -6.73 14.75
CA ALA A 251 28.10 -7.54 13.94
C ALA A 251 28.99 -6.68 13.03
N ALA A 252 28.45 -5.64 12.42
CA ALA A 252 29.21 -4.66 11.62
C ALA A 252 30.26 -3.94 12.48
N HIS A 253 29.89 -3.57 13.71
CA HIS A 253 30.83 -2.96 14.67
C HIS A 253 32.00 -3.89 15.00
N ARG A 254 31.72 -5.15 15.30
CA ARG A 254 32.77 -6.18 15.57
C ARG A 254 33.71 -6.42 14.39
N GLN A 255 33.24 -6.17 13.17
CA GLN A 255 34.03 -6.24 11.94
C GLN A 255 34.72 -4.90 11.58
N GLY A 256 34.65 -3.89 12.47
CA GLY A 256 35.28 -2.59 12.26
C GLY A 256 34.62 -1.71 11.19
N MET A 257 33.38 -2.00 10.81
CA MET A 257 32.67 -1.27 9.73
C MET A 257 32.02 0.04 10.22
N THR A 258 32.04 0.32 11.52
CA THR A 258 31.47 1.54 12.12
C THR A 258 32.53 2.60 12.42
N ASN A 259 33.66 2.57 11.70
CA ASN A 259 34.81 3.47 11.88
C ASN A 259 34.75 4.75 11.00
N GLY A 260 33.64 4.95 10.28
CA GLY A 260 33.44 6.04 9.32
C GLY A 260 33.68 5.65 7.86
N ASP A 261 34.07 4.38 7.58
CA ASP A 261 34.25 3.90 6.19
C ASP A 261 32.91 3.48 5.54
N TYR A 262 31.87 3.25 6.34
CA TYR A 262 30.53 2.91 5.91
C TYR A 262 29.51 3.89 6.47
N ALA A 263 28.44 4.14 5.72
CA ALA A 263 27.28 4.91 6.13
C ALA A 263 26.07 3.97 6.23
N PHE A 264 25.49 3.82 7.41
CA PHE A 264 24.33 2.98 7.63
C PHE A 264 23.07 3.83 7.79
N PHE A 265 22.02 3.48 7.04
CA PHE A 265 20.70 4.08 7.13
C PHE A 265 19.68 3.00 7.47
N ASN A 266 18.82 3.28 8.44
CA ASN A 266 17.66 2.47 8.75
C ASN A 266 16.39 3.18 8.29
N ILE A 267 15.50 2.48 7.62
CA ILE A 267 14.16 2.96 7.29
C ILE A 267 13.24 2.54 8.44
N GLU A 268 12.70 3.50 9.19
CA GLU A 268 11.79 3.26 10.30
C GLU A 268 10.58 4.20 10.17
N LEU A 269 9.61 3.80 9.35
CA LEU A 269 8.41 4.60 9.10
C LEU A 269 7.34 4.41 10.17
N PHE A 270 7.37 3.27 10.87
CA PHE A 270 6.36 2.85 11.83
C PHE A 270 7.00 2.67 13.21
N ASN A 271 6.98 3.72 14.01
CA ASN A 271 7.44 3.63 15.40
C ASN A 271 6.34 2.98 16.25
N SER A 272 6.43 1.68 16.47
CA SER A 272 5.55 0.98 17.41
C SER A 272 6.26 -0.23 18.02
N SER A 273 5.79 -0.66 19.18
CA SER A 273 6.24 -1.88 19.86
C SER A 273 6.11 -3.14 18.97
N SER A 274 5.17 -3.13 18.01
CA SER A 274 4.98 -4.22 17.04
C SER A 274 6.18 -4.43 16.10
N TYR A 275 6.99 -3.39 15.86
CA TYR A 275 8.22 -3.45 15.06
C TYR A 275 9.49 -3.58 15.91
N GLY A 276 9.34 -3.64 17.23
CA GLY A 276 10.40 -3.76 18.22
C GLY A 276 10.94 -2.42 18.73
N ASN A 277 11.84 -2.49 19.69
CA ASN A 277 12.47 -1.30 20.28
C ASN A 277 13.66 -0.85 19.43
N GLY A 278 13.54 0.26 18.69
CA GLY A 278 14.59 0.85 17.86
C GLY A 278 15.77 1.45 18.62
N SER A 279 15.69 1.57 19.97
CA SER A 279 16.76 2.09 20.80
C SER A 279 17.99 1.18 20.83
N TRP A 280 19.18 1.78 20.87
CA TRP A 280 20.42 1.05 21.17
C TRP A 280 20.40 0.48 22.59
N LYS A 281 19.76 1.17 23.56
CA LYS A 281 19.69 0.81 24.98
C LYS A 281 18.49 -0.11 25.23
N ARG A 282 18.78 -1.35 25.63
CA ARG A 282 17.76 -2.37 25.95
C ARG A 282 17.90 -2.97 27.34
N GLY A 283 18.88 -2.53 28.14
CA GLY A 283 19.17 -3.05 29.47
C GLY A 283 19.91 -4.39 29.44
N ASP A 284 20.62 -4.71 28.36
CA ASP A 284 21.39 -5.93 28.22
C ASP A 284 22.91 -5.68 28.23
N LYS A 285 23.69 -6.78 28.27
CA LYS A 285 25.16 -6.74 28.29
C LYS A 285 25.79 -6.11 27.04
N TYR A 286 25.03 -5.92 25.96
CA TYR A 286 25.51 -5.38 24.68
C TYR A 286 25.22 -3.90 24.53
N ASP A 287 24.60 -3.24 25.50
CA ASP A 287 24.17 -1.83 25.36
C ASP A 287 25.36 -0.90 25.09
N LEU A 288 26.51 -1.10 25.71
CA LEU A 288 27.67 -0.25 25.45
C LEU A 288 28.19 -0.43 24.02
N GLU A 289 28.27 -1.65 23.54
CA GLU A 289 28.70 -1.99 22.20
C GLU A 289 27.68 -1.48 21.15
N ALA A 290 26.37 -1.65 21.43
CA ALA A 290 25.28 -1.13 20.60
C ALA A 290 25.32 0.40 20.52
N LYS A 291 25.60 1.10 21.62
CA LYS A 291 25.78 2.57 21.61
C LYS A 291 26.87 2.98 20.64
N GLN A 292 28.02 2.31 20.66
CA GLN A 292 29.13 2.57 19.75
C GLN A 292 28.77 2.26 18.30
N ALA A 293 28.10 1.13 18.06
CA ALA A 293 27.64 0.76 16.72
C ALA A 293 26.64 1.78 16.13
N TYR A 294 25.70 2.25 16.94
CA TYR A 294 24.65 3.19 16.54
C TYR A 294 25.15 4.62 16.28
N SER A 295 26.40 4.95 16.67
CA SER A 295 27.00 6.22 16.27
C SER A 295 27.18 6.37 14.75
N SER A 296 27.23 5.23 14.02
CA SER A 296 27.31 5.19 12.54
C SER A 296 25.97 4.93 11.87
N LEU A 297 24.86 4.82 12.64
CA LEU A 297 23.52 4.56 12.13
C LEU A 297 22.71 5.86 12.08
N GLN A 298 22.10 6.12 10.93
CA GLN A 298 21.11 7.16 10.74
C GLN A 298 19.75 6.52 10.49
N THR A 299 18.69 7.08 11.06
CA THR A 299 17.32 6.57 10.87
C THR A 299 16.50 7.57 10.07
N VAL A 300 15.91 7.11 8.98
CA VAL A 300 14.96 7.88 8.17
C VAL A 300 13.55 7.50 8.61
N THR A 301 12.82 8.50 9.09
CA THR A 301 11.45 8.34 9.61
C THR A 301 10.54 9.43 9.07
N LEU A 302 9.23 9.30 9.30
CA LEU A 302 8.27 10.34 8.94
C LEU A 302 8.48 11.60 9.79
N LEU A 303 8.46 12.76 9.14
CA LEU A 303 8.43 14.05 9.85
C LEU A 303 7.09 14.19 10.57
N ARG A 304 7.14 14.34 11.89
CA ARG A 304 5.97 14.62 12.72
C ARG A 304 5.94 16.08 13.14
N THR A 305 4.85 16.74 12.82
CA THR A 305 4.49 18.06 13.36
C THR A 305 3.35 17.86 14.35
N VAL A 306 3.51 18.35 15.57
CA VAL A 306 2.50 18.26 16.61
C VAL A 306 1.82 19.62 16.77
N LYS A 307 0.50 19.67 16.47
CA LYS A 307 -0.36 20.82 16.75
C LYS A 307 -1.11 20.60 18.07
N PRO A 308 -1.53 21.65 18.79
CA PRO A 308 -2.32 21.47 20.00
C PRO A 308 -3.62 20.66 19.79
N GLU A 309 -4.27 20.80 18.62
CA GLU A 309 -5.47 20.08 18.25
C GLU A 309 -5.21 18.57 18.11
N PHE A 310 -4.00 18.20 17.73
CA PHE A 310 -3.57 16.80 17.63
C PHE A 310 -3.56 16.10 18.99
N GLU A 311 -3.12 16.77 20.05
CA GLU A 311 -3.10 16.17 21.39
C GLU A 311 -4.51 15.82 21.86
N LYS A 312 -5.49 16.70 21.64
CA LYS A 312 -6.89 16.43 21.97
C LYS A 312 -7.43 15.24 21.17
N PHE A 313 -7.17 15.19 19.88
CA PHE A 313 -7.54 14.09 19.01
C PHE A 313 -6.91 12.78 19.49
N ALA A 314 -5.61 12.77 19.76
CA ALA A 314 -4.89 11.59 20.22
C ALA A 314 -5.45 11.04 21.54
N MET A 315 -5.74 11.91 22.51
CA MET A 315 -6.34 11.51 23.79
C MET A 315 -7.73 10.90 23.59
N GLU A 316 -8.59 11.50 22.76
CA GLU A 316 -9.96 11.02 22.54
C GLU A 316 -9.97 9.69 21.79
N VAL A 317 -9.14 9.56 20.75
CA VAL A 317 -8.99 8.34 19.96
C VAL A 317 -8.43 7.21 20.83
N LYS A 318 -7.37 7.45 21.61
CA LYS A 318 -6.80 6.47 22.54
C LYS A 318 -7.85 6.03 23.58
N SER A 319 -8.57 6.96 24.20
CA SER A 319 -9.62 6.65 25.17
C SER A 319 -10.75 5.81 24.55
N SER A 320 -11.12 6.10 23.31
CA SER A 320 -12.17 5.34 22.61
C SER A 320 -11.74 3.91 22.30
N ALA A 321 -10.49 3.71 21.92
CA ALA A 321 -9.93 2.40 21.65
C ALA A 321 -9.74 1.55 22.92
N GLN A 322 -9.29 2.15 23.99
CA GLN A 322 -9.19 1.48 25.29
C GLN A 322 -10.55 0.94 25.76
N LYS A 323 -11.64 1.67 25.50
CA LYS A 323 -13.01 1.19 25.78
C LYS A 323 -13.40 -0.03 24.94
N GLN A 324 -12.73 -0.25 23.80
CA GLN A 324 -12.91 -1.41 22.93
C GLN A 324 -11.95 -2.57 23.26
N GLY A 325 -11.13 -2.42 24.32
CA GLY A 325 -10.21 -3.46 24.79
C GLY A 325 -8.79 -3.40 24.21
N ILE A 326 -8.47 -2.36 23.46
CA ILE A 326 -7.13 -2.17 22.90
C ILE A 326 -6.30 -1.38 23.92
N ASN A 327 -5.39 -2.09 24.60
CA ASN A 327 -4.56 -1.55 25.68
C ASN A 327 -3.08 -1.44 25.24
N ASP A 328 -2.81 -0.78 24.13
CA ASP A 328 -1.44 -0.47 23.74
C ASP A 328 -0.99 0.84 24.40
N ASP A 329 0.11 0.79 25.13
CA ASP A 329 0.66 1.97 25.82
C ASP A 329 1.48 2.86 24.88
N ASP A 330 1.99 2.31 23.77
CA ASP A 330 2.84 3.02 22.84
C ASP A 330 2.07 3.55 21.62
N ASP A 331 2.34 4.81 21.29
CA ASP A 331 2.03 5.57 20.07
C ASP A 331 0.77 5.09 19.30
N TYR A 332 -0.39 5.08 19.99
CA TYR A 332 -1.65 4.61 19.46
C TYR A 332 -2.05 5.33 18.17
N VAL A 333 -1.76 6.65 18.07
CA VAL A 333 -2.05 7.47 16.91
C VAL A 333 -0.84 7.47 15.98
N ASN A 334 -0.87 6.56 15.02
CA ASN A 334 0.14 6.43 13.98
C ASN A 334 -0.35 7.04 12.65
N MET A 335 0.50 7.01 11.62
CA MET A 335 0.20 7.59 10.31
C MET A 335 -1.07 7.04 9.64
N PHE A 336 -1.47 5.81 9.92
CA PHE A 336 -2.68 5.22 9.37
C PHE A 336 -3.91 5.80 10.04
N VAL A 337 -3.90 5.92 11.36
CA VAL A 337 -4.98 6.50 12.16
C VAL A 337 -5.22 7.96 11.78
N GLU A 338 -4.13 8.74 11.68
CA GLU A 338 -4.16 10.13 11.18
C GLU A 338 -4.68 10.20 9.74
N GLY A 339 -4.14 9.34 8.87
CA GLY A 339 -4.46 9.34 7.45
C GLY A 339 -5.94 9.02 7.17
N PHE A 340 -6.55 8.09 7.90
CA PHE A 340 -7.98 7.80 7.72
C PHE A 340 -8.90 8.89 8.29
N HIS A 341 -8.48 9.60 9.34
CA HIS A 341 -9.15 10.84 9.75
C HIS A 341 -9.13 11.84 8.59
N ASP A 342 -7.96 12.09 8.04
CA ASP A 342 -7.74 13.08 7.00
C ASP A 342 -8.38 12.69 5.67
N ALA A 343 -8.54 11.38 5.39
CA ALA A 343 -9.28 10.87 4.23
C ALA A 343 -10.75 11.28 4.25
N ILE A 344 -11.42 11.26 5.40
CA ILE A 344 -12.80 11.76 5.55
C ILE A 344 -12.86 13.24 5.21
N ILE A 345 -11.94 14.04 5.74
CA ILE A 345 -11.89 15.49 5.49
C ILE A 345 -11.68 15.76 3.99
N LEU A 346 -10.71 15.09 3.38
CA LEU A 346 -10.40 15.24 1.96
C LEU A 346 -11.58 14.87 1.07
N TYR A 347 -12.25 13.74 1.34
CA TYR A 347 -13.42 13.30 0.59
C TYR A 347 -14.55 14.34 0.64
N VAL A 348 -14.86 14.84 1.84
CA VAL A 348 -15.93 15.83 2.03
C VAL A 348 -15.61 17.15 1.33
N LEU A 349 -14.35 17.60 1.39
CA LEU A 349 -13.89 18.79 0.69
C LEU A 349 -14.00 18.62 -0.84
N ALA A 350 -13.63 17.46 -1.37
CA ALA A 350 -13.74 17.15 -2.80
C ALA A 350 -15.20 17.06 -3.25
N LEU A 351 -16.04 16.36 -2.50
CA LEU A 351 -17.46 16.22 -2.77
C LEU A 351 -18.17 17.60 -2.78
N ARG A 352 -17.86 18.46 -1.81
CA ARG A 352 -18.41 19.81 -1.74
C ARG A 352 -18.16 20.61 -3.01
N GLU A 353 -16.94 20.56 -3.55
CA GLU A 353 -16.59 21.25 -4.79
C GLU A 353 -17.32 20.63 -6.01
N VAL A 354 -17.44 19.32 -6.06
CA VAL A 354 -18.17 18.60 -7.12
C VAL A 354 -19.65 18.99 -7.11
N LEU A 355 -20.29 19.01 -5.94
CA LEU A 355 -21.69 19.41 -5.80
C LEU A 355 -21.92 20.90 -6.14
N LYS A 356 -21.01 21.80 -5.79
CA LYS A 356 -21.07 23.22 -6.19
C LYS A 356 -21.01 23.41 -7.70
N ASN A 357 -20.31 22.54 -8.41
CA ASN A 357 -20.20 22.56 -9.87
C ASN A 357 -21.39 21.87 -10.57
N GLY A 358 -22.44 21.51 -9.84
CA GLY A 358 -23.66 20.92 -10.39
C GLY A 358 -23.60 19.43 -10.66
N PHE A 359 -22.54 18.75 -10.27
CA PHE A 359 -22.40 17.29 -10.33
C PHE A 359 -23.02 16.63 -9.08
N THR A 360 -22.98 15.31 -9.02
CA THR A 360 -23.60 14.51 -7.97
C THR A 360 -22.57 13.69 -7.18
N LYS A 361 -22.98 13.09 -6.08
CA LYS A 361 -22.16 12.14 -5.32
C LYS A 361 -21.80 10.86 -6.10
N LYS A 362 -22.43 10.63 -7.26
CA LYS A 362 -22.17 9.48 -8.13
C LYS A 362 -21.11 9.77 -9.21
N ASP A 363 -20.71 11.01 -9.35
CA ASP A 363 -19.65 11.41 -10.29
C ASP A 363 -18.26 11.16 -9.68
N GLY A 364 -17.92 9.86 -9.44
CA GLY A 364 -16.74 9.45 -8.70
C GLY A 364 -15.43 9.93 -9.30
N GLU A 365 -15.30 9.90 -10.63
CA GLU A 365 -14.14 10.45 -11.34
C GLU A 365 -13.93 11.94 -11.01
N LYS A 366 -15.02 12.73 -11.00
CA LYS A 366 -14.96 14.16 -10.66
C LYS A 366 -14.54 14.36 -9.19
N ILE A 367 -15.05 13.50 -8.29
CA ILE A 367 -14.65 13.54 -6.87
C ILE A 367 -13.17 13.24 -6.71
N VAL A 368 -12.66 12.18 -7.36
CA VAL A 368 -11.24 11.81 -7.29
C VAL A 368 -10.35 12.95 -7.79
N HIS A 369 -10.65 13.53 -8.95
CA HIS A 369 -9.87 14.66 -9.47
C HIS A 369 -9.88 15.89 -8.56
N GLN A 370 -10.93 16.08 -7.74
CA GLN A 370 -10.97 17.14 -6.73
C GLN A 370 -10.13 16.81 -5.48
N THR A 371 -9.70 15.57 -5.29
CA THR A 371 -8.76 15.23 -4.21
C THR A 371 -7.29 15.45 -4.62
N TRP A 372 -6.99 15.48 -5.93
CA TRP A 372 -5.62 15.61 -6.45
C TRP A 372 -5.16 17.06 -6.54
N ASN A 373 -3.84 17.27 -6.58
CA ASN A 373 -3.21 18.58 -6.65
C ASN A 373 -3.77 19.58 -5.62
N ARG A 374 -3.96 19.10 -4.39
CA ARG A 374 -4.65 19.84 -3.33
C ARG A 374 -3.85 19.85 -2.03
N THR A 375 -3.86 20.99 -1.37
CA THR A 375 -3.38 21.12 0.02
C THR A 375 -4.57 21.45 0.92
N TYR A 376 -4.68 20.79 2.06
CA TYR A 376 -5.71 21.01 3.08
C TYR A 376 -5.14 20.82 4.47
N GLU A 377 -5.84 21.29 5.49
CA GLU A 377 -5.46 21.09 6.89
C GLU A 377 -5.92 19.72 7.36
N GLY A 378 -4.95 18.83 7.63
CA GLY A 378 -5.15 17.58 8.32
C GLY A 378 -5.03 17.71 9.83
N ILE A 379 -5.19 16.60 10.55
CA ILE A 379 -5.20 16.60 12.02
C ILE A 379 -3.83 16.92 12.63
N ALA A 380 -2.76 16.42 12.03
CA ALA A 380 -1.37 16.66 12.48
C ALA A 380 -0.76 17.93 11.84
N GLY A 381 -1.30 18.41 10.72
CA GLY A 381 -0.76 19.54 9.98
C GLY A 381 -1.22 19.59 8.54
N PRO A 382 -0.64 20.44 7.69
CA PRO A 382 -1.03 20.54 6.29
C PRO A 382 -0.70 19.25 5.54
N VAL A 383 -1.67 18.76 4.78
CA VAL A 383 -1.54 17.60 3.90
C VAL A 383 -1.59 18.07 2.45
N SER A 384 -0.59 17.73 1.67
CA SER A 384 -0.52 18.05 0.24
C SER A 384 -0.57 16.78 -0.59
N ILE A 385 -1.56 16.69 -1.48
CA ILE A 385 -1.69 15.64 -2.49
C ILE A 385 -1.16 16.18 -3.81
N ASP A 386 -0.37 15.41 -4.51
CA ASP A 386 0.22 15.79 -5.79
C ASP A 386 -0.78 15.63 -6.97
N ALA A 387 -0.34 15.96 -8.17
CA ALA A 387 -1.16 15.85 -9.37
C ALA A 387 -1.47 14.40 -9.77
N ASN A 388 -0.75 13.43 -9.20
CA ASN A 388 -0.98 11.99 -9.39
C ASN A 388 -1.89 11.38 -8.31
N GLY A 389 -2.38 12.18 -7.36
CA GLY A 389 -3.24 11.70 -6.28
C GLY A 389 -2.49 11.04 -5.13
N ASP A 390 -1.21 11.34 -4.99
CA ASP A 390 -0.34 10.77 -3.95
C ASP A 390 0.13 11.86 -2.98
N ARG A 391 0.11 11.55 -1.68
CA ARG A 391 0.58 12.49 -0.67
C ARG A 391 2.09 12.70 -0.80
N TYR A 392 2.52 13.96 -0.80
CA TYR A 392 3.92 14.28 -0.62
C TYR A 392 4.41 13.77 0.74
N GLY A 393 5.58 13.16 0.77
CA GLY A 393 6.19 12.62 1.99
C GLY A 393 7.21 13.59 2.58
N ASP A 394 7.00 13.95 3.83
CA ASP A 394 7.99 14.69 4.61
C ASP A 394 8.68 13.72 5.56
N PHE A 395 10.00 13.72 5.58
CA PHE A 395 10.81 12.77 6.34
C PHE A 395 11.86 13.48 7.19
N SER A 396 12.18 12.89 8.34
CA SER A 396 13.27 13.31 9.21
C SER A 396 14.40 12.32 9.17
N VAL A 397 15.62 12.82 9.23
CA VAL A 397 16.84 12.03 9.44
C VAL A 397 17.27 12.21 10.89
N ILE A 398 17.36 11.09 11.61
CA ILE A 398 17.79 11.04 13.01
C ILE A 398 19.18 10.44 13.07
N ALA A 399 20.06 11.00 13.86
CA ALA A 399 21.39 10.45 14.14
C ALA A 399 21.78 10.66 15.60
N MET A 400 22.80 9.95 16.05
CA MET A 400 23.40 10.18 17.36
C MET A 400 24.19 11.49 17.36
N THR A 401 23.80 12.43 18.21
CA THR A 401 24.40 13.76 18.32
C THR A 401 25.35 13.88 19.52
N ASP A 402 25.24 12.96 20.48
CA ASP A 402 26.12 12.87 21.64
C ASP A 402 26.49 11.40 21.90
N PRO A 403 27.70 10.94 21.53
CA PRO A 403 28.15 9.57 21.76
C PRO A 403 28.35 9.22 23.24
N GLU A 404 28.58 10.19 24.11
CA GLU A 404 28.78 9.94 25.54
C GLU A 404 27.47 9.50 26.19
N THR A 405 26.38 10.21 25.93
CA THR A 405 25.05 9.86 26.43
C THR A 405 24.33 8.86 25.53
N GLY A 406 24.70 8.79 24.25
CA GLY A 406 23.98 8.04 23.22
C GLY A 406 22.68 8.72 22.77
N THR A 407 22.60 10.05 22.94
CA THR A 407 21.42 10.84 22.56
C THR A 407 21.28 10.90 21.05
N GLN A 408 20.09 10.57 20.53
CA GLN A 408 19.71 10.64 19.14
C GLN A 408 18.76 11.81 18.91
N GLN A 409 18.98 12.60 17.86
CA GLN A 409 18.17 13.77 17.53
C GLN A 409 17.97 13.89 16.02
N VAL A 410 16.95 14.65 15.62
CA VAL A 410 16.74 15.01 14.21
C VAL A 410 17.88 15.91 13.76
N ILE A 411 18.57 15.50 12.69
CA ILE A 411 19.67 16.25 12.08
C ILE A 411 19.30 16.93 10.77
N GLY A 412 18.20 16.52 10.14
CA GLY A 412 17.71 17.08 8.90
C GLY A 412 16.28 16.70 8.60
N ASN A 413 15.60 17.51 7.80
CA ASN A 413 14.24 17.27 7.35
C ASN A 413 14.15 17.36 5.83
N TYR A 414 13.50 16.39 5.23
CA TYR A 414 13.13 16.41 3.82
C TYR A 414 11.67 16.86 3.67
N TYR A 415 11.45 17.86 2.83
CA TYR A 415 10.13 18.39 2.51
C TYR A 415 9.74 17.98 1.09
N GLY A 416 8.82 17.00 0.99
CA GLY A 416 8.50 16.35 -0.27
C GLY A 416 7.89 17.27 -1.32
N LYS A 417 7.05 18.22 -0.90
CA LYS A 417 6.46 19.21 -1.82
C LYS A 417 7.51 20.13 -2.45
N GLN A 418 8.57 20.47 -1.71
CA GLN A 418 9.70 21.27 -2.20
C GLN A 418 10.78 20.42 -2.87
N GLY A 419 10.79 19.10 -2.64
CA GLY A 419 11.84 18.20 -3.09
C GLY A 419 13.20 18.50 -2.48
N ARG A 420 13.25 19.08 -1.26
CA ARG A 420 14.45 19.61 -0.64
C ARG A 420 14.71 18.99 0.73
N LEU A 421 15.97 18.60 0.94
CA LEU A 421 16.50 18.19 2.24
C LEU A 421 17.19 19.40 2.90
N GLU A 422 16.81 19.72 4.12
CA GLU A 422 17.39 20.78 4.95
C GLU A 422 18.05 20.15 6.17
N MET A 423 19.37 20.32 6.29
CA MET A 423 20.10 19.93 7.50
C MET A 423 19.93 21.00 8.57
N LEU A 424 19.71 20.57 9.82
CA LEU A 424 19.53 21.49 10.94
C LEU A 424 20.88 22.10 11.36
N PRO A 425 20.98 23.43 11.53
CA PRO A 425 22.26 24.13 11.67
C PRO A 425 23.03 23.85 12.98
N ASN A 426 22.36 23.26 13.99
CA ASN A 426 22.95 22.92 15.28
C ASN A 426 23.13 21.43 15.51
N ALA A 427 22.93 20.63 14.47
CA ALA A 427 23.08 19.19 14.56
C ALA A 427 24.59 18.85 14.49
N ASN A 428 25.24 18.85 15.64
CA ASN A 428 26.56 18.24 15.79
C ASN A 428 26.39 16.72 15.72
N TYR A 429 26.39 16.16 14.52
CA TYR A 429 26.45 14.71 14.40
C TYR A 429 27.88 14.30 14.05
N PHE A 430 28.38 13.28 14.77
CA PHE A 430 29.78 12.85 14.72
C PHE A 430 30.16 12.09 13.44
N TRP A 431 29.24 11.96 12.49
CA TRP A 431 29.55 11.34 11.24
C TRP A 431 30.19 12.36 10.29
N GLU A 432 31.51 12.54 10.41
CA GLU A 432 32.29 13.08 9.32
C GLU A 432 32.47 11.96 8.30
N PRO A 433 31.89 12.07 7.11
CA PRO A 433 32.25 11.13 6.06
C PRO A 433 33.72 11.34 5.75
N LYS A 434 34.57 10.42 6.20
CA LYS A 434 35.89 10.21 5.58
C LYS A 434 35.72 9.83 4.10
N LEU A 435 34.52 9.61 3.70
CA LEU A 435 33.99 9.27 2.41
C LEU A 435 33.66 10.53 1.58
N ARG A 436 34.66 11.26 1.09
CA ARG A 436 34.61 11.63 -0.30
C ARG A 436 34.79 10.31 -1.04
N ILE A 437 33.71 9.69 -1.42
CA ILE A 437 33.75 8.59 -2.37
C ILE A 437 34.27 9.21 -3.66
N ASP A 438 35.59 9.13 -3.86
CA ASP A 438 36.14 9.26 -5.20
C ASP A 438 35.43 8.14 -6.00
N ASP A 439 34.43 8.52 -6.80
CA ASP A 439 33.78 7.68 -7.81
C ASP A 439 34.80 7.16 -8.86
N ASN A 440 36.06 7.55 -8.73
CA ASN A 440 37.19 7.09 -9.53
C ASN A 440 37.73 5.71 -9.16
N ARG A 441 37.11 4.96 -8.25
CA ARG A 441 37.22 3.49 -8.28
C ARG A 441 36.25 2.89 -9.31
N GLY A 442 36.08 3.63 -10.40
CA GLY A 442 35.71 3.05 -11.66
C GLY A 442 36.84 2.11 -12.06
N THR A 443 36.54 0.81 -12.11
CA THR A 443 37.28 -0.16 -12.90
C THR A 443 38.76 -0.39 -12.53
N GLU A 444 39.08 -0.57 -11.27
CA GLU A 444 40.13 -1.51 -10.94
C GLU A 444 39.48 -2.82 -10.46
N HIS A 445 38.84 -3.52 -11.40
CA HIS A 445 38.88 -4.96 -11.38
C HIS A 445 40.36 -5.35 -11.31
N PRO A 446 40.82 -6.15 -10.36
CA PRO A 446 42.11 -6.80 -10.45
C PRO A 446 41.97 -7.95 -11.47
N SER A 447 41.87 -7.61 -12.72
CA SER A 447 41.87 -8.57 -13.81
C SER A 447 42.76 -8.08 -14.96
N ASN A 448 44.04 -7.90 -14.63
CA ASN A 448 45.09 -8.02 -15.60
C ASN A 448 45.85 -9.33 -15.34
N THR A 449 45.12 -10.43 -15.20
CA THR A 449 45.59 -11.72 -15.68
C THR A 449 45.04 -11.84 -17.09
N PRO A 450 45.87 -11.98 -18.12
CA PRO A 450 45.38 -12.21 -19.48
C PRO A 450 44.55 -13.49 -19.44
N CYS A 451 43.26 -13.39 -19.79
CA CYS A 451 42.38 -14.53 -20.00
C CYS A 451 43.03 -15.50 -20.98
N LYS A 452 43.69 -16.54 -20.48
CA LYS A 452 43.99 -17.73 -21.25
C LYS A 452 42.67 -18.44 -21.50
N SER A 453 42.22 -18.38 -22.75
CA SER A 453 41.05 -19.02 -23.33
C SER A 453 39.69 -18.48 -22.85
N CYS A 454 39.09 -17.53 -23.61
CA CYS A 454 37.64 -17.34 -23.70
C CYS A 454 37.02 -18.51 -24.50
N GLY A 455 37.14 -19.75 -23.98
CA GLY A 455 36.37 -20.90 -24.43
C GLY A 455 35.28 -21.15 -23.40
N LEU A 456 34.05 -21.38 -23.87
CA LEU A 456 32.99 -21.90 -23.03
C LEU A 456 33.51 -23.10 -22.24
N GLY A 457 33.49 -23.06 -20.90
CA GLY A 457 33.98 -24.17 -20.09
C GLY A 457 33.28 -25.48 -20.46
N GLU A 458 33.95 -26.62 -20.32
CA GLU A 458 33.42 -27.96 -20.70
C GLU A 458 32.03 -28.22 -20.12
N SER A 459 31.74 -27.74 -18.93
CA SER A 459 30.42 -27.83 -18.30
C SER A 459 29.33 -27.02 -19.03
N ALA A 460 29.67 -25.84 -19.56
CA ALA A 460 28.74 -25.00 -20.31
C ALA A 460 28.44 -25.60 -21.70
N VAL A 461 29.46 -26.14 -22.35
CA VAL A 461 29.30 -26.84 -23.65
C VAL A 461 28.45 -28.10 -23.48
N THR A 462 28.69 -28.87 -22.41
CA THR A 462 27.88 -30.06 -22.08
C THR A 462 26.44 -29.68 -21.81
N GLY A 463 26.20 -28.61 -21.07
CA GLY A 463 24.84 -28.11 -20.80
C GLY A 463 24.08 -27.67 -22.04
N ILE A 464 24.75 -26.98 -22.98
CA ILE A 464 24.16 -26.56 -24.26
C ILE A 464 23.83 -27.77 -25.13
N VAL A 465 24.73 -28.76 -25.24
CA VAL A 465 24.51 -29.98 -26.04
C VAL A 465 23.35 -30.80 -25.46
N VAL A 466 23.32 -31.03 -24.16
CA VAL A 466 22.23 -31.77 -23.51
C VAL A 466 20.91 -31.02 -23.66
N GLY A 467 20.90 -29.71 -23.47
CA GLY A 467 19.72 -28.85 -23.66
C GLY A 467 19.18 -28.89 -25.09
N ALA A 468 20.07 -28.86 -26.09
CA ALA A 468 19.70 -28.96 -27.51
C ALA A 468 19.10 -30.33 -27.86
N LEU A 469 19.67 -31.41 -27.33
CA LEU A 469 19.16 -32.78 -27.55
C LEU A 469 17.82 -32.99 -26.90
N LEU A 470 17.62 -32.50 -25.67
CA LEU A 470 16.33 -32.56 -24.98
C LEU A 470 15.28 -31.71 -25.69
N GLY A 471 15.63 -30.51 -26.14
CA GLY A 471 14.76 -29.63 -26.93
C GLY A 471 14.33 -30.28 -28.25
N ALA A 472 15.26 -30.90 -29.00
CA ALA A 472 14.94 -31.62 -30.22
C ALA A 472 14.02 -32.83 -29.94
N GLY A 473 14.26 -33.57 -28.86
CA GLY A 473 13.40 -34.68 -28.42
C GLY A 473 11.98 -34.23 -28.10
N LEU A 474 11.84 -33.13 -27.38
CA LEU A 474 10.52 -32.55 -27.06
C LEU A 474 9.78 -32.06 -28.30
N LEU A 475 10.47 -31.42 -29.24
CA LEU A 475 9.88 -30.97 -30.51
C LEU A 475 9.41 -32.16 -31.36
N MET A 476 10.18 -33.23 -31.43
CA MET A 476 9.77 -34.48 -32.12
C MET A 476 8.55 -35.11 -31.42
N ALA A 477 8.59 -35.22 -30.09
CA ALA A 477 7.46 -35.76 -29.34
C ALA A 477 6.19 -34.91 -29.57
N PHE A 478 6.31 -33.59 -29.54
CA PHE A 478 5.20 -32.67 -29.81
C PHE A 478 4.69 -32.80 -31.26
N TYR A 479 5.57 -32.96 -32.25
CA TYR A 479 5.19 -33.20 -33.63
C TYR A 479 4.41 -34.50 -33.80
N PHE A 480 4.89 -35.61 -33.19
CA PHE A 480 4.18 -36.90 -33.22
C PHE A 480 2.84 -36.83 -32.44
N PHE A 481 2.82 -36.14 -31.31
CA PHE A 481 1.59 -35.96 -30.54
C PHE A 481 0.54 -35.14 -31.34
N ARG A 482 0.96 -34.07 -31.99
CA ARG A 482 0.11 -33.24 -32.85
C ARG A 482 -0.43 -34.02 -34.03
N LYS A 483 0.43 -34.84 -34.69
CA LYS A 483 0.04 -35.69 -35.79
C LYS A 483 -0.99 -36.77 -35.34
N LYS A 484 -0.73 -37.40 -34.20
CA LYS A 484 -1.62 -38.42 -33.61
C LYS A 484 -2.98 -37.82 -33.19
N TYR A 485 -2.94 -36.63 -32.59
CA TYR A 485 -4.16 -35.93 -32.19
C TYR A 485 -4.99 -35.46 -33.39
N LYS A 486 -4.37 -34.99 -34.45
CA LYS A 486 -5.04 -34.61 -35.71
C LYS A 486 -5.77 -35.82 -36.32
N ILE A 487 -5.11 -36.98 -36.37
CA ILE A 487 -5.72 -38.23 -36.86
C ILE A 487 -6.89 -38.67 -35.95
N THR A 488 -6.79 -38.48 -34.65
CA THR A 488 -7.88 -38.86 -33.70
C THR A 488 -9.08 -37.91 -33.83
N ILE A 489 -8.87 -36.62 -34.07
CA ILE A 489 -9.95 -35.66 -34.31
C ILE A 489 -10.66 -35.94 -35.63
N GLU A 490 -9.92 -36.21 -36.71
CA GLU A 490 -10.49 -36.55 -38.00
C GLU A 490 -11.34 -37.84 -37.93
N ARG A 491 -10.88 -38.85 -37.19
CA ARG A 491 -11.69 -40.09 -36.98
C ARG A 491 -12.95 -39.81 -36.16
N ARG A 492 -12.88 -38.90 -35.20
CA ARG A 492 -14.03 -38.59 -34.35
C ARG A 492 -15.08 -37.76 -35.10
N SER A 493 -14.67 -36.82 -35.94
CA SER A 493 -15.57 -36.04 -36.79
C SER A 493 -16.28 -36.92 -37.82
N GLN A 494 -15.56 -37.89 -38.47
CA GLN A 494 -16.17 -38.82 -39.38
C GLN A 494 -17.18 -39.76 -38.69
N LEU A 495 -16.93 -40.15 -37.44
CA LEU A 495 -17.86 -40.99 -36.67
C LEU A 495 -19.12 -40.23 -36.25
N GLU A 496 -18.99 -38.94 -35.93
CA GLU A 496 -20.12 -38.06 -35.62
C GLU A 496 -20.97 -37.77 -36.85
N GLU A 497 -20.34 -37.54 -38.01
CA GLU A 497 -21.02 -37.30 -39.27
C GLU A 497 -21.77 -38.55 -39.75
N TYR A 498 -21.16 -39.75 -39.58
CA TYR A 498 -21.81 -41.03 -39.85
C TYR A 498 -23.02 -41.28 -38.92
N ASN A 499 -22.92 -40.96 -37.64
CA ASN A 499 -24.02 -41.12 -36.69
C ASN A 499 -25.17 -40.11 -36.96
N ILE A 500 -24.85 -38.88 -37.32
CA ILE A 500 -25.86 -37.86 -37.69
C ILE A 500 -26.61 -38.31 -38.97
N GLY A 501 -25.90 -38.83 -39.98
CA GLY A 501 -26.49 -39.33 -41.22
C GLY A 501 -27.44 -40.53 -40.96
N LYS A 502 -27.04 -41.42 -40.05
CA LYS A 502 -27.88 -42.59 -39.67
C LYS A 502 -29.13 -42.17 -38.89
N HIS A 503 -29.05 -41.15 -38.03
CA HIS A 503 -30.22 -40.62 -37.33
C HIS A 503 -31.17 -39.85 -38.27
N GLN A 504 -30.69 -39.18 -39.29
CA GLN A 504 -31.53 -38.54 -40.31
C GLN A 504 -32.25 -39.60 -41.15
N GLN A 505 -31.59 -40.68 -41.58
CA GLN A 505 -32.17 -41.76 -42.35
C GLN A 505 -33.27 -42.51 -41.57
N LEU A 506 -33.03 -42.79 -40.28
CA LEU A 506 -34.02 -43.39 -39.40
C LEU A 506 -35.24 -42.49 -39.15
N ARG A 507 -35.07 -41.17 -39.17
CA ARG A 507 -36.15 -40.19 -39.02
C ARG A 507 -36.99 -40.08 -40.31
N GLU A 508 -36.37 -40.17 -41.48
CA GLU A 508 -37.08 -40.17 -42.78
C GLU A 508 -37.84 -41.48 -42.99
N ASP A 509 -37.29 -42.63 -42.62
CA ASP A 509 -37.97 -43.90 -42.68
C ASP A 509 -39.14 -43.99 -41.68
N SER A 510 -39.04 -43.37 -40.50
CA SER A 510 -40.15 -43.28 -39.54
C SER A 510 -41.29 -42.35 -40.07
N ILE A 511 -40.97 -41.28 -40.76
CA ILE A 511 -41.95 -40.36 -41.35
C ILE A 511 -42.64 -41.03 -42.53
N ARG A 512 -41.95 -41.81 -43.39
CA ARG A 512 -42.52 -42.57 -44.48
C ARG A 512 -43.47 -43.70 -43.98
N SER A 513 -43.15 -44.39 -42.88
CA SER A 513 -44.03 -45.41 -42.33
C SER A 513 -45.31 -44.84 -41.73
N HIS A 514 -45.35 -43.59 -41.27
CA HIS A 514 -46.57 -42.97 -40.78
C HIS A 514 -47.50 -42.43 -41.88
N PHE A 515 -46.95 -42.15 -43.10
CA PHE A 515 -47.77 -41.74 -44.23
C PHE A 515 -48.32 -42.91 -45.09
N SER A 516 -47.92 -44.18 -44.85
CA SER A 516 -48.45 -45.37 -45.54
C SER A 516 -49.59 -46.06 -44.78
N ALA A 517 -49.96 -45.52 -43.58
CA ALA A 517 -51.01 -46.12 -42.74
C ALA A 517 -52.18 -45.14 -42.48
N ALA A 518 -52.42 -44.16 -43.39
CA ALA A 518 -53.59 -43.28 -43.37
C ALA A 518 -54.33 -43.33 -44.71
#